data_5608b8bd4b744bacfe5d451ed26180db
#
_entry.id   5608b8bd4b744bacfe5d451ed26180db
#
_cell.length_a   1.000
_cell.length_b   1.000
_cell.length_c   1.000
_cell.angle_alpha   90.00
_cell.angle_beta   90.00
_cell.angle_gamma   90.00
#
_symmetry.space_group_name_H-M   'P 1'
#
loop_
_entity.id
_entity.type
_entity.pdbx_description
1 polymer ?
#
loop_
_entity_poly.entity_id
_entity_poly.type
_entity_poly.pdbx_seq_one_letter_code
_entity_poly.pdbx_strand_id
1 'polypeptide(L)'
;SLYCAKHGITFTCVADGTLLDFMDVMDICSIFGNALDNAIECELKIPDKEKRLLHVTVSKQKNFLLLRFENYYEGNLEYQEGKLVTTKKEKEYHGYGLKSIRYTVNKYDGAVSIDTKENWFDLKILIPMREKKLDLESTL
;
A
#
# COMPACT_ATOMS: atom_id res chain seq x y z
N SER A 1 -3.45 12.58 -7.91
CA SER A 1 -4.63 12.91 -7.11
C SER A 1 -4.68 14.41 -6.86
N LEU A 2 -5.88 14.96 -6.95
CA LEU A 2 -6.11 16.40 -6.72
C LEU A 2 -5.72 16.82 -5.30
N TYR A 3 -5.97 15.97 -4.33
CA TYR A 3 -5.60 16.21 -2.94
C TYR A 3 -4.08 16.35 -2.79
N CYS A 4 -3.31 15.42 -3.38
CA CYS A 4 -1.85 15.47 -3.34
C CYS A 4 -1.32 16.76 -3.98
N ALA A 5 -1.84 17.14 -5.13
CA ALA A 5 -1.45 18.39 -5.80
C ALA A 5 -1.70 19.62 -4.93
N LYS A 6 -2.84 19.70 -4.25
CA LYS A 6 -3.18 20.78 -3.32
C LYS A 6 -2.20 20.90 -2.15
N HIS A 7 -1.67 19.79 -1.68
CA HIS A 7 -0.77 19.72 -0.53
C HIS A 7 0.70 19.62 -0.91
N GLY A 8 1.03 19.86 -2.17
CA GLY A 8 2.41 19.84 -2.66
C GLY A 8 3.07 18.46 -2.65
N ILE A 9 2.27 17.38 -2.66
CA ILE A 9 2.77 16.02 -2.74
C ILE A 9 2.90 15.61 -4.20
N THR A 10 4.09 15.22 -4.61
CA THR A 10 4.32 14.64 -5.94
C THR A 10 3.88 13.19 -5.92
N PHE A 11 2.73 12.94 -6.54
CA PHE A 11 2.13 11.62 -6.63
C PHE A 11 2.40 11.01 -8.00
N THR A 12 3.01 9.84 -8.02
CA THR A 12 3.28 9.06 -9.23
C THR A 12 2.59 7.71 -9.12
N CYS A 13 1.79 7.36 -10.12
CA CYS A 13 1.10 6.08 -10.16
C CYS A 13 1.37 5.40 -11.50
N VAL A 14 1.93 4.19 -11.44
CA VAL A 14 2.08 3.30 -12.60
C VAL A 14 1.28 2.05 -12.32
N ALA A 15 0.14 1.91 -12.97
CA ALA A 15 -0.82 0.87 -12.65
C ALA A 15 -1.46 0.27 -13.90
N ASP A 16 -1.53 -1.06 -13.91
CA ASP A 16 -2.45 -1.81 -14.78
C ASP A 16 -3.66 -2.24 -13.92
N GLY A 17 -4.73 -1.45 -14.00
CA GLY A 17 -5.94 -1.67 -13.19
C GLY A 17 -6.65 -2.98 -13.51
N THR A 18 -6.43 -3.55 -14.70
CA THR A 18 -7.05 -4.84 -15.06
C THR A 18 -6.55 -5.99 -14.20
N LEU A 19 -5.36 -5.86 -13.62
CA LEU A 19 -4.80 -6.85 -12.70
C LEU A 19 -5.61 -6.99 -11.40
N LEU A 20 -6.45 -6.01 -11.07
CA LEU A 20 -7.28 -6.00 -9.87
C LEU A 20 -8.64 -6.68 -10.07
N ASP A 21 -8.96 -7.11 -11.29
CA ASP A 21 -10.30 -7.60 -11.64
C ASP A 21 -10.76 -8.83 -10.84
N PHE A 22 -9.81 -9.62 -10.31
CA PHE A 22 -10.16 -10.80 -9.51
C PHE A 22 -10.51 -10.47 -8.05
N MET A 23 -10.31 -9.23 -7.62
CA MET A 23 -10.56 -8.80 -6.26
C MET A 23 -11.91 -8.11 -6.12
N ASP A 24 -12.52 -8.25 -4.94
CA ASP A 24 -13.70 -7.48 -4.58
C ASP A 24 -13.36 -5.98 -4.52
N VAL A 25 -14.23 -5.15 -5.08
CA VAL A 25 -14.05 -3.70 -5.13
C VAL A 25 -13.90 -3.09 -3.74
N MET A 26 -14.67 -3.57 -2.76
CA MET A 26 -14.57 -3.06 -1.38
C MET A 26 -13.21 -3.38 -0.76
N ASP A 27 -12.64 -4.53 -1.08
CA ASP A 27 -11.32 -4.91 -0.61
C ASP A 27 -10.22 -4.05 -1.27
N ILE A 28 -10.35 -3.77 -2.55
CA ILE A 28 -9.45 -2.85 -3.26
C ILE A 28 -9.49 -1.48 -2.60
N CYS A 29 -10.68 -0.94 -2.39
CA CYS A 29 -10.86 0.37 -1.74
C CYS A 29 -10.27 0.40 -0.33
N SER A 30 -10.44 -0.68 0.43
CA SER A 30 -9.89 -0.78 1.79
C SER A 30 -8.36 -0.76 1.78
N ILE A 31 -7.74 -1.55 0.92
CA ILE A 31 -6.27 -1.59 0.81
C ILE A 31 -5.71 -0.23 0.38
N PHE A 32 -6.21 0.30 -0.73
CA PHE A 32 -5.71 1.57 -1.28
C PHE A 32 -5.99 2.74 -0.35
N GLY A 33 -7.19 2.81 0.22
CA GLY A 33 -7.56 3.87 1.14
C GLY A 33 -6.65 3.92 2.36
N ASN A 34 -6.43 2.78 3.01
CA ASN A 34 -5.56 2.70 4.18
C ASN A 34 -4.09 2.97 3.84
N ALA A 35 -3.60 2.41 2.74
CA ALA A 35 -2.21 2.60 2.33
C ALA A 35 -1.92 4.06 1.94
N LEU A 36 -2.83 4.68 1.18
CA LEU A 36 -2.68 6.07 0.77
C LEU A 36 -2.82 7.04 1.94
N ASP A 37 -3.77 6.80 2.86
CA ASP A 37 -3.93 7.64 4.04
C ASP A 37 -2.66 7.65 4.90
N ASN A 38 -2.07 6.49 5.12
CA ASN A 38 -0.81 6.38 5.87
C ASN A 38 0.33 7.13 5.17
N ALA A 39 0.46 6.96 3.87
CA ALA A 39 1.50 7.62 3.09
C ALA A 39 1.31 9.14 3.07
N ILE A 40 0.10 9.62 2.83
CA ILE A 40 -0.21 11.04 2.79
C ILE A 40 0.05 11.71 4.15
N GLU A 41 -0.37 11.09 5.25
CA GLU A 41 -0.08 11.61 6.59
C GLU A 41 1.41 11.75 6.84
N CYS A 42 2.20 10.77 6.40
CA CYS A 42 3.65 10.84 6.50
C CYS A 42 4.22 12.02 5.69
N GLU A 43 3.73 12.20 4.47
CA GLU A 43 4.21 13.29 3.60
C GLU A 43 3.85 14.67 4.13
N LEU A 44 2.68 14.84 4.73
CA LEU A 44 2.26 16.13 5.31
C LEU A 44 3.14 16.60 6.47
N LYS A 45 3.90 15.70 7.09
CA LYS A 45 4.86 16.03 8.15
C LYS A 45 6.19 16.54 7.62
N ILE A 46 6.46 16.41 6.33
CA ILE A 46 7.68 16.88 5.69
C ILE A 46 7.55 18.37 5.39
N PRO A 47 8.39 19.27 5.99
CA PRO A 47 8.27 20.71 5.76
C PRO A 47 8.56 21.11 4.31
N ASP A 48 9.57 20.48 3.70
CA ASP A 48 9.97 20.76 2.32
C ASP A 48 9.06 20.02 1.34
N LYS A 49 8.20 20.77 0.64
CA LYS A 49 7.26 20.19 -0.32
C LYS A 49 7.94 19.47 -1.49
N GLU A 50 9.16 19.85 -1.84
CA GLU A 50 9.91 19.16 -2.90
C GLU A 50 10.30 17.73 -2.51
N LYS A 51 10.32 17.42 -1.22
CA LYS A 51 10.61 16.09 -0.68
C LYS A 51 9.36 15.27 -0.39
N ARG A 52 8.17 15.79 -0.69
CA ARG A 52 6.91 15.07 -0.52
C ARG A 52 6.66 14.18 -1.74
N LEU A 53 7.14 12.96 -1.67
CA LEU A 53 7.14 12.01 -2.78
C LEU A 53 6.36 10.76 -2.40
N LEU A 54 5.41 10.39 -3.24
CA LEU A 54 4.56 9.21 -3.07
C LEU A 54 4.45 8.48 -4.41
N HIS A 55 4.86 7.22 -4.43
CA HIS A 55 4.81 6.39 -5.64
C HIS A 55 3.93 5.16 -5.38
N VAL A 56 3.02 4.91 -6.30
CA VAL A 56 2.15 3.73 -6.27
C VAL A 56 2.37 2.92 -7.53
N THR A 57 2.55 1.62 -7.36
CA THR A 57 2.72 0.67 -8.46
C THR A 57 1.73 -0.47 -8.32
N VAL A 58 1.06 -0.80 -9.42
CA VAL A 58 0.26 -2.02 -9.56
C VAL A 58 0.81 -2.79 -10.75
N SER A 59 1.40 -3.94 -10.48
CA SER A 59 2.05 -4.74 -11.52
C SER A 59 1.89 -6.24 -11.26
N LYS A 60 2.23 -7.02 -12.27
CA LYS A 60 2.27 -8.48 -12.17
C LYS A 60 3.72 -8.93 -12.01
N GLN A 61 3.98 -9.75 -11.00
CA GLN A 61 5.27 -10.39 -10.79
C GLN A 61 5.04 -11.90 -10.72
N LYS A 62 5.43 -12.61 -11.78
CA LYS A 62 5.10 -14.03 -11.95
C LYS A 62 3.57 -14.22 -11.86
N ASN A 63 3.10 -15.08 -10.95
CA ASN A 63 1.67 -15.30 -10.74
C ASN A 63 1.12 -14.46 -9.56
N PHE A 64 1.80 -13.39 -9.21
CA PHE A 64 1.40 -12.51 -8.11
C PHE A 64 1.04 -11.12 -8.62
N LEU A 65 -0.01 -10.59 -8.04
CA LEU A 65 -0.29 -9.16 -8.06
C LEU A 65 0.66 -8.48 -7.08
N LEU A 66 1.42 -7.50 -7.54
CA LEU A 66 2.25 -6.67 -6.69
C LEU A 66 1.61 -5.28 -6.57
N LEU A 67 1.22 -4.93 -5.35
CA LEU A 67 0.85 -3.57 -4.99
C LEU A 67 1.97 -2.98 -4.17
N ARG A 68 2.45 -1.81 -4.57
CA ARG A 68 3.57 -1.18 -3.91
C ARG A 68 3.26 0.28 -3.66
N PHE A 69 3.42 0.70 -2.41
CA PHE A 69 3.22 2.07 -1.95
C PHE A 69 4.53 2.54 -1.33
N GLU A 70 5.19 3.47 -2.00
CA GLU A 70 6.47 3.99 -1.56
C GLU A 70 6.33 5.47 -1.25
N ASN A 71 6.75 5.88 -0.06
CA ASN A 71 6.80 7.28 0.28
C ASN A 71 8.13 7.65 0.92
N TYR A 72 8.64 8.82 0.56
CA TYR A 72 9.81 9.40 1.20
C TYR A 72 9.43 9.87 2.61
N TYR A 73 10.33 9.69 3.55
CA TYR A 73 10.10 10.17 4.91
C TYR A 73 11.35 10.83 5.48
N GLU A 74 11.13 11.71 6.46
CA GLU A 74 12.19 12.30 7.27
C GLU A 74 11.97 11.93 8.74
N GLY A 75 13.05 11.84 9.50
CA GLY A 75 13.03 11.48 10.89
C GLY A 75 13.32 10.00 11.13
N ASN A 76 13.30 9.62 12.40
CA ASN A 76 13.60 8.26 12.82
C ASN A 76 12.30 7.45 12.91
N LEU A 77 12.21 6.42 12.06
CA LEU A 77 11.26 5.35 12.27
C LEU A 77 11.86 4.40 13.29
N GLU A 78 11.24 4.27 14.45
CA GLU A 78 11.68 3.35 15.48
C GLU A 78 11.13 1.95 15.22
N TYR A 79 12.04 0.96 15.23
CA TYR A 79 11.69 -0.45 15.19
C TYR A 79 11.89 -1.06 16.57
N GLN A 80 10.90 -1.78 17.06
CA GLN A 80 11.01 -2.61 18.24
C GLN A 80 10.64 -4.04 17.85
N GLU A 81 11.58 -5.00 18.05
CA GLU A 81 11.39 -6.41 17.69
C GLU A 81 11.03 -6.62 16.20
N GLY A 82 11.65 -5.86 15.30
CA GLY A 82 11.37 -5.93 13.86
C GLY A 82 10.03 -5.36 13.44
N LYS A 83 9.29 -4.75 14.35
CA LYS A 83 8.03 -4.05 14.06
C LYS A 83 8.22 -2.55 14.15
N LEU A 84 7.61 -1.83 13.22
CA LEU A 84 7.58 -0.38 13.24
C LEU A 84 6.88 0.10 14.52
N VAL A 85 7.61 0.77 15.41
CA VAL A 85 7.04 1.43 16.56
C VAL A 85 6.77 2.88 16.19
N THR A 86 5.51 3.21 16.11
CA THR A 86 5.05 4.57 15.92
C THR A 86 4.84 5.25 17.27
N THR A 87 4.82 6.58 17.31
CA THR A 87 4.46 7.33 18.53
C THR A 87 3.05 6.93 18.98
N LYS A 88 2.73 7.14 20.26
CA LYS A 88 1.45 6.71 20.85
C LYS A 88 0.22 7.21 20.08
N LYS A 89 0.29 8.42 19.49
CA LYS A 89 -0.75 8.97 18.62
C LYS A 89 -0.81 8.28 17.26
N GLU A 90 0.34 7.91 16.73
CA GLU A 90 0.44 7.21 15.46
C GLU A 90 0.06 5.74 15.58
N LYS A 91 0.25 5.12 16.76
CA LYS A 91 -0.22 3.76 17.05
C LYS A 91 -1.74 3.62 16.97
N GLU A 92 -2.48 4.63 17.42
CA GLU A 92 -3.94 4.61 17.33
C GLU A 92 -4.42 4.81 15.91
N TYR A 93 -3.69 5.56 15.09
CA TYR A 93 -4.08 5.92 13.72
C TYR A 93 -3.52 4.95 12.68
N HIS A 94 -2.21 4.65 12.70
CA HIS A 94 -1.56 3.78 11.72
C HIS A 94 -1.71 2.28 12.02
N GLY A 95 -1.86 1.91 13.29
CA GLY A 95 -2.04 0.52 13.69
C GLY A 95 -3.28 -0.12 13.08
N TYR A 96 -4.36 0.62 12.98
CA TYR A 96 -5.61 0.14 12.37
C TYR A 96 -5.52 0.03 10.86
N GLY A 97 -4.87 0.97 10.20
CA GLY A 97 -4.69 0.95 8.76
C GLY A 97 -3.91 -0.28 8.30
N LEU A 98 -2.77 -0.56 8.93
CA LEU A 98 -1.95 -1.73 8.62
C LEU A 98 -2.66 -3.04 9.00
N LYS A 99 -3.36 -3.08 10.13
CA LYS A 99 -4.17 -4.24 10.51
C LYS A 99 -5.26 -4.52 9.50
N SER A 100 -5.95 -3.49 9.03
CA SER A 100 -7.00 -3.62 8.01
C SER A 100 -6.43 -4.13 6.70
N ILE A 101 -5.27 -3.62 6.28
CA ILE A 101 -4.58 -4.11 5.08
C ILE A 101 -4.23 -5.58 5.23
N ARG A 102 -3.60 -5.98 6.34
CA ARG A 102 -3.22 -7.37 6.60
C ARG A 102 -4.44 -8.31 6.62
N TYR A 103 -5.50 -7.88 7.27
CA TYR A 103 -6.75 -8.65 7.32
C TYR A 103 -7.30 -8.89 5.91
N THR A 104 -7.38 -7.84 5.11
CA THR A 104 -7.91 -7.93 3.75
C THR A 104 -7.00 -8.78 2.85
N VAL A 105 -5.69 -8.57 2.92
CA VAL A 105 -4.71 -9.32 2.12
C VAL A 105 -4.73 -10.80 2.47
N ASN A 106 -4.90 -11.14 3.75
CA ASN A 106 -5.00 -12.53 4.19
C ASN A 106 -6.20 -13.26 3.58
N LYS A 107 -7.29 -12.57 3.28
CA LYS A 107 -8.44 -13.18 2.59
C LYS A 107 -8.07 -13.71 1.20
N TYR A 108 -7.04 -13.15 0.59
CA TYR A 108 -6.55 -13.54 -0.74
C TYR A 108 -5.28 -14.39 -0.68
N ASP A 109 -4.96 -14.92 0.49
CA ASP A 109 -3.72 -15.69 0.73
C ASP A 109 -2.44 -14.90 0.38
N GLY A 110 -2.51 -13.60 0.51
CA GLY A 110 -1.40 -12.71 0.21
C GLY A 110 -0.48 -12.45 1.40
N ALA A 111 0.57 -11.70 1.13
CA ALA A 111 1.57 -11.31 2.12
C ALA A 111 1.80 -9.80 2.06
N VAL A 112 2.04 -9.22 3.23
CA VAL A 112 2.38 -7.81 3.39
C VAL A 112 3.79 -7.71 3.96
N SER A 113 4.63 -6.90 3.35
CA SER A 113 5.96 -6.60 3.87
C SER A 113 6.19 -5.09 3.88
N ILE A 114 6.97 -4.64 4.86
CA ILE A 114 7.38 -3.26 5.00
C ILE A 114 8.88 -3.23 5.05
N ASP A 115 9.48 -2.37 4.23
CA ASP A 115 10.90 -2.13 4.20
C ASP A 115 11.17 -0.63 4.30
N THR A 116 12.24 -0.28 4.99
CA THR A 116 12.69 1.11 5.09
C THR A 116 14.17 1.18 4.73
N LYS A 117 14.47 1.90 3.69
CA LYS A 117 15.82 2.04 3.19
C LYS A 117 16.02 3.44 2.60
N GLU A 118 17.08 4.09 3.02
CA GLU A 118 17.48 5.40 2.47
C GLU A 118 16.36 6.43 2.49
N ASN A 119 15.64 6.52 3.61
CA ASN A 119 14.52 7.44 3.81
C ASN A 119 13.30 7.15 2.92
N TRP A 120 13.17 5.91 2.45
CA TRP A 120 11.96 5.44 1.78
C TRP A 120 11.23 4.41 2.63
N PHE A 121 9.95 4.63 2.83
CA PHE A 121 9.03 3.65 3.41
C PHE A 121 8.36 2.91 2.26
N ASP A 122 8.52 1.60 2.21
CA ASP A 122 8.07 0.75 1.11
C ASP A 122 7.12 -0.32 1.64
N LEU A 123 5.84 -0.13 1.37
CA LEU A 123 4.81 -1.11 1.67
C LEU A 123 4.56 -1.96 0.43
N LYS A 124 4.86 -3.25 0.53
CA LYS A 124 4.65 -4.23 -0.55
C LYS A 124 3.55 -5.21 -0.17
N ILE A 125 2.66 -5.43 -1.10
CA ILE A 125 1.58 -6.42 -0.98
C ILE A 125 1.69 -7.35 -2.17
N LEU A 126 1.81 -8.65 -1.88
CA LEU A 126 1.82 -9.71 -2.89
C LEU A 126 0.59 -10.58 -2.70
N ILE A 127 -0.22 -10.69 -3.75
CA ILE A 127 -1.45 -11.49 -3.75
C ILE A 127 -1.37 -12.50 -4.87
N PRO A 128 -1.51 -13.82 -4.59
CA PRO A 128 -1.56 -14.82 -5.64
C PRO A 128 -2.71 -14.53 -6.60
N MET A 129 -2.41 -14.42 -7.88
CA MET A 129 -3.44 -14.31 -8.89
C MET A 129 -3.88 -15.72 -9.25
N ARG A 130 -5.06 -16.09 -8.74
CA ARG A 130 -5.65 -17.34 -9.18
C ARG A 130 -6.00 -17.20 -10.64
N GLU A 131 -5.43 -18.07 -11.47
CA GLU A 131 -5.96 -18.24 -12.81
C GLU A 131 -7.48 -18.39 -12.65
N LYS A 132 -8.27 -17.57 -13.36
CA LYS A 132 -9.65 -17.92 -13.56
C LYS A 132 -9.61 -19.35 -14.07
N LYS A 133 -9.99 -20.32 -13.23
CA LYS A 133 -10.35 -21.62 -13.74
C LYS A 133 -11.28 -21.30 -14.88
N LEU A 134 -10.80 -21.51 -16.11
CA LEU A 134 -11.66 -21.49 -17.27
C LEU A 134 -12.90 -22.22 -16.84
N ASP A 135 -14.03 -21.56 -16.91
CA ASP A 135 -15.33 -22.09 -16.56
C ASP A 135 -15.74 -23.27 -17.44
N LEU A 136 -14.88 -24.27 -17.53
CA LEU A 136 -15.25 -25.57 -18.08
C LEU A 136 -16.32 -26.24 -17.21
N GLU A 137 -16.38 -25.88 -15.92
CA GLU A 137 -17.41 -26.36 -15.02
C GLU A 137 -18.72 -25.58 -15.16
N SER A 138 -18.72 -24.33 -15.61
CA SER A 138 -19.93 -23.54 -15.81
C SER A 138 -20.52 -23.67 -17.22
N THR A 139 -19.79 -24.25 -18.18
CA THR A 139 -20.29 -24.57 -19.53
C THR A 139 -20.76 -26.01 -19.67
N LEU A 140 -20.63 -26.79 -18.64
CA LEU A 140 -21.20 -28.13 -18.55
C LEU A 140 -22.50 -28.08 -17.74
#